data_cc79bc85db8f30d398ad1793560a8b4c
#
_entry.id   cc79bc85db8f30d398ad1793560a8b4c
#
_cell.length_a   1.000
_cell.length_b   1.000
_cell.length_c   1.000
_cell.angle_alpha   90.00
_cell.angle_beta   90.00
_cell.angle_gamma   90.00
#
_symmetry.space_group_name_H-M   'P 1'
#
loop_
_entity.id
_entity.type
_entity.pdbx_description
1 polymer ?
#
loop_
_entity_poly.entity_id
_entity_poly.type
_entity_poly.pdbx_seq_one_letter_code
_entity_poly.pdbx_strand_id
1 'polypeptide(L)'
;DGLYDLAVLVNGQKAAVVHIAQSANINALYITSDDPATQGRDFVDASKSNIATGKLLVVDKDGKTVYDGALTQLKARGNTTFTNAEKKSYQIKLDGKSDLIACGEKVKTWTLLAGSHDATLMRDKMFKDLAKSLGMPYTASTDWVDLYYDGVYRGTYIVSEKNSVNKTGVNITDMEKAYEACNPGYGENASTALAENKYGQTYQYTTGLTEPENITGGYLLELNGTKLDDSYNPKY
;
A
#
# COMPACT_ATOMS: atom_id res chain seq x y z
N ASP A 1 10.00 -7.30 -25.56
CA ASP A 1 10.63 -7.83 -24.36
C ASP A 1 12.12 -7.99 -24.64
N GLY A 2 12.94 -7.19 -23.97
CA GLY A 2 14.38 -7.25 -24.12
C GLY A 2 15.02 -7.69 -22.82
N LEU A 3 15.77 -8.78 -22.87
CA LEU A 3 16.79 -9.07 -21.86
C LEU A 3 18.12 -8.58 -22.45
N TYR A 4 18.77 -7.66 -21.76
CA TYR A 4 20.04 -7.10 -22.17
C TYR A 4 21.08 -7.35 -21.09
N ASP A 5 22.23 -7.89 -21.50
CA ASP A 5 23.38 -8.06 -20.63
C ASP A 5 24.41 -6.97 -20.97
N LEU A 6 24.62 -6.05 -20.05
CA LEU A 6 25.67 -5.04 -20.15
C LEU A 6 26.90 -5.49 -19.38
N ALA A 7 28.01 -5.68 -20.07
CA ALA A 7 29.29 -5.95 -19.43
C ALA A 7 29.89 -4.63 -18.89
N VAL A 8 30.11 -4.58 -17.60
CA VAL A 8 30.88 -3.50 -16.97
C VAL A 8 32.37 -3.86 -17.08
N LEU A 9 33.13 -3.03 -17.78
CA LEU A 9 34.56 -3.22 -17.95
C LEU A 9 35.33 -2.24 -17.06
N VAL A 10 36.30 -2.75 -16.32
CA VAL A 10 37.29 -1.96 -15.57
C VAL A 10 38.66 -2.26 -16.16
N ASN A 11 39.34 -1.24 -16.66
CA ASN A 11 40.64 -1.38 -17.38
C ASN A 11 40.58 -2.43 -18.50
N GLY A 12 39.49 -2.47 -19.25
CA GLY A 12 39.27 -3.41 -20.35
C GLY A 12 38.95 -4.86 -19.95
N GLN A 13 38.90 -5.16 -18.66
CA GLN A 13 38.53 -6.48 -18.16
C GLN A 13 37.09 -6.47 -17.64
N LYS A 14 36.34 -7.54 -17.92
CA LYS A 14 34.96 -7.69 -17.47
C LYS A 14 34.93 -7.82 -15.94
N ALA A 15 34.42 -6.80 -15.27
CA ALA A 15 34.30 -6.75 -13.82
C ALA A 15 32.92 -7.23 -13.32
N ALA A 16 31.86 -6.98 -14.10
CA ALA A 16 30.50 -7.40 -13.75
C ALA A 16 29.64 -7.52 -15.01
N VAL A 17 28.48 -8.16 -14.86
CA VAL A 17 27.38 -8.11 -15.85
C VAL A 17 26.17 -7.50 -15.17
N VAL A 18 25.59 -6.49 -15.81
CA VAL A 18 24.29 -5.93 -15.40
C VAL A 18 23.24 -6.52 -16.32
N HIS A 19 22.32 -7.27 -15.75
CA HIS A 19 21.17 -7.80 -16.47
C HIS A 19 20.04 -6.75 -16.46
N ILE A 20 19.61 -6.31 -17.62
CA ILE A 20 18.52 -5.38 -17.80
C ILE A 20 17.36 -6.13 -18.41
N ALA A 21 16.23 -6.16 -17.72
CA ALA A 21 14.97 -6.68 -18.23
C ALA A 21 13.99 -5.52 -18.40
N GLN A 22 13.37 -5.41 -19.55
CA GLN A 22 12.29 -4.46 -19.81
C GLN A 22 11.06 -5.23 -20.26
N SER A 23 9.93 -5.04 -19.56
CA SER A 23 8.65 -5.52 -20.02
C SER A 23 8.08 -4.51 -21.02
N ALA A 24 7.67 -5.00 -22.20
CA ALA A 24 6.97 -4.19 -23.20
C ALA A 24 5.46 -4.11 -22.94
N ASN A 25 4.94 -4.82 -21.95
CA ASN A 25 3.49 -4.99 -21.73
C ASN A 25 2.99 -4.24 -20.50
N ILE A 26 3.81 -4.11 -19.48
CA ILE A 26 3.47 -3.48 -18.19
C ILE A 26 4.59 -2.56 -17.70
N ASN A 27 4.24 -1.63 -16.83
CA ASN A 27 5.20 -0.72 -16.23
C ASN A 27 6.18 -1.47 -15.31
N ALA A 28 7.38 -0.94 -15.16
CA ALA A 28 8.38 -1.46 -14.22
C ALA A 28 8.61 -0.46 -13.07
N LEU A 29 8.63 -0.96 -11.85
CA LEU A 29 8.96 -0.22 -10.64
C LEU A 29 10.30 -0.70 -10.09
N TYR A 30 11.20 0.25 -9.90
CA TYR A 30 12.52 0.00 -9.32
C TYR A 30 12.61 0.71 -7.97
N ILE A 31 12.67 -0.07 -6.90
CA ILE A 31 12.89 0.41 -5.54
C ILE A 31 14.35 0.18 -5.20
N THR A 32 15.01 1.24 -4.73
CA THR A 32 16.37 1.17 -4.18
C THR A 32 16.33 1.71 -2.77
N SER A 33 16.64 0.86 -1.78
CA SER A 33 16.74 1.28 -0.37
C SER A 33 17.92 2.24 -0.19
N ASP A 34 17.78 3.22 0.72
CA ASP A 34 18.89 4.14 1.04
C ASP A 34 20.08 3.41 1.67
N ASP A 35 19.80 2.37 2.44
CA ASP A 35 20.79 1.43 2.99
C ASP A 35 20.31 -0.02 2.80
N PRO A 36 20.63 -0.66 1.67
CA PRO A 36 20.22 -2.03 1.40
C PRO A 36 20.78 -3.06 2.39
N ALA A 37 21.90 -2.77 3.05
CA ALA A 37 22.54 -3.68 3.98
C ALA A 37 21.79 -3.80 5.32
N THR A 38 21.23 -2.70 5.82
CA THR A 38 20.56 -2.65 7.13
C THR A 38 19.06 -2.39 7.05
N GLN A 39 18.58 -1.73 5.99
CA GLN A 39 17.18 -1.35 5.79
C GLN A 39 16.64 -1.83 4.43
N GLY A 40 17.26 -2.84 3.86
CA GLY A 40 16.83 -3.46 2.64
C GLY A 40 15.56 -4.30 2.80
N ARG A 41 15.25 -5.08 1.78
CA ARG A 41 14.04 -5.90 1.73
C ARG A 41 13.87 -6.81 2.95
N ASP A 42 14.92 -7.52 3.37
CA ASP A 42 14.83 -8.50 4.47
C ASP A 42 14.45 -7.82 5.80
N PHE A 43 14.95 -6.59 6.03
CA PHE A 43 14.52 -5.78 7.16
C PHE A 43 13.03 -5.42 7.05
N VAL A 44 12.57 -4.96 5.89
CA VAL A 44 11.16 -4.59 5.66
C VAL A 44 10.24 -5.81 5.77
N ASP A 45 10.65 -6.95 5.24
CA ASP A 45 9.87 -8.20 5.26
C ASP A 45 9.79 -8.85 6.64
N ALA A 46 10.70 -8.51 7.55
CA ALA A 46 10.72 -9.07 8.91
C ALA A 46 9.57 -8.57 9.80
N SER A 47 9.12 -7.32 9.63
CA SER A 47 8.02 -6.76 10.44
C SER A 47 7.27 -5.64 9.72
N LYS A 48 5.94 -5.59 9.91
CA LYS A 48 5.11 -4.47 9.43
C LYS A 48 5.44 -3.14 10.11
N SER A 49 6.11 -3.17 11.24
CA SER A 49 6.57 -1.98 11.96
C SER A 49 7.89 -1.43 11.40
N ASN A 50 8.61 -2.24 10.62
CA ASN A 50 9.86 -1.83 10.00
C ASN A 50 9.57 -0.90 8.82
N ILE A 51 10.14 0.29 8.89
CA ILE A 51 9.99 1.34 7.88
C ILE A 51 11.36 1.65 7.33
N ALA A 52 11.51 1.54 6.04
CA ALA A 52 12.68 1.98 5.30
C ALA A 52 12.37 3.23 4.48
N THR A 53 13.42 3.89 4.02
CA THR A 53 13.40 4.95 3.02
C THR A 53 14.20 4.54 1.80
N GLY A 54 14.06 5.28 0.70
CA GLY A 54 14.76 4.94 -0.52
C GLY A 54 14.35 5.80 -1.71
N LYS A 55 14.58 5.26 -2.88
CA LYS A 55 14.18 5.87 -4.16
C LYS A 55 13.24 4.96 -4.92
N LEU A 56 12.35 5.56 -5.69
CA LEU A 56 11.48 4.89 -6.65
C LEU A 56 11.70 5.46 -8.03
N LEU A 57 12.00 4.60 -8.97
CA LEU A 57 11.91 4.88 -10.40
C LEU A 57 10.77 4.05 -10.99
N VAL A 58 9.88 4.70 -11.73
CA VAL A 58 8.81 4.04 -12.49
C VAL A 58 9.02 4.33 -13.97
N VAL A 59 9.09 3.28 -14.75
CA VAL A 59 9.24 3.33 -16.20
C VAL A 59 8.05 2.65 -16.84
N ASP A 60 7.39 3.31 -17.78
CA ASP A 60 6.27 2.71 -18.49
C ASP A 60 6.73 1.67 -19.54
N LYS A 61 5.77 0.97 -20.12
CA LYS A 61 6.00 -0.05 -21.16
C LYS A 61 6.76 0.49 -22.40
N ASP A 62 6.72 1.80 -22.64
CA ASP A 62 7.38 2.45 -23.77
C ASP A 62 8.79 2.97 -23.40
N GLY A 63 9.25 2.69 -22.16
CA GLY A 63 10.57 3.08 -21.65
C GLY A 63 10.64 4.53 -21.16
N LYS A 64 9.51 5.21 -21.03
CA LYS A 64 9.45 6.59 -20.54
C LYS A 64 9.41 6.60 -19.01
N THR A 65 10.19 7.49 -18.41
CA THR A 65 10.11 7.72 -16.95
C THR A 65 8.79 8.40 -16.60
N VAL A 66 8.00 7.71 -15.76
CA VAL A 66 6.74 8.19 -15.19
C VAL A 66 7.00 8.91 -13.86
N TYR A 67 7.91 8.36 -13.06
CA TYR A 67 8.29 8.91 -11.75
C TYR A 67 9.77 8.60 -11.48
N ASP A 68 10.48 9.55 -10.92
CA ASP A 68 11.82 9.39 -10.36
C ASP A 68 11.92 10.28 -9.13
N GLY A 69 11.96 9.69 -7.94
CA GLY A 69 11.93 10.47 -6.70
C GLY A 69 12.09 9.64 -5.43
N ALA A 70 12.04 10.33 -4.30
CA ALA A 70 12.26 9.70 -3.00
C ALA A 70 11.02 8.94 -2.51
N LEU A 71 11.27 7.84 -1.82
CA LEU A 71 10.33 7.14 -0.96
C LEU A 71 10.56 7.56 0.48
N THR A 72 9.58 8.28 1.05
CA THR A 72 9.61 8.69 2.47
C THR A 72 9.17 7.57 3.40
N GLN A 73 8.52 6.54 2.86
CA GLN A 73 8.16 5.33 3.59
C GLN A 73 8.08 4.15 2.62
N LEU A 74 8.68 3.06 3.04
CA LEU A 74 8.55 1.74 2.43
C LEU A 74 8.38 0.74 3.56
N LYS A 75 7.26 0.01 3.58
CA LYS A 75 6.98 -1.00 4.60
C LYS A 75 6.17 -2.16 4.04
N ALA A 76 6.31 -3.32 4.66
CA ALA A 76 5.44 -4.46 4.38
C ALA A 76 4.01 -4.20 4.87
N ARG A 77 3.01 -4.81 4.21
CA ARG A 77 1.60 -4.68 4.56
C ARG A 77 0.86 -6.02 4.43
N GLY A 78 -0.35 -6.01 4.95
CA GLY A 78 -1.25 -7.16 4.97
C GLY A 78 -1.37 -7.76 6.37
N ASN A 79 -2.33 -8.62 6.56
CA ASN A 79 -2.52 -9.41 7.76
C ASN A 79 -2.12 -10.87 7.45
N THR A 80 -3.06 -11.71 7.04
CA THR A 80 -2.80 -13.11 6.66
C THR A 80 -1.77 -13.22 5.53
N THR A 81 -1.80 -12.31 4.54
CA THR A 81 -0.80 -12.30 3.46
C THR A 81 0.59 -11.94 3.94
N PHE A 82 0.71 -11.10 5.00
CA PHE A 82 2.02 -10.82 5.59
C PHE A 82 2.57 -12.03 6.35
N THR A 83 1.74 -12.71 7.14
CA THR A 83 2.20 -13.85 7.97
C THR A 83 2.47 -15.11 7.14
N ASN A 84 1.59 -15.44 6.20
CA ASN A 84 1.54 -16.75 5.56
C ASN A 84 2.10 -16.78 4.13
N ALA A 85 2.25 -15.62 3.48
CA ALA A 85 2.76 -15.59 2.11
C ALA A 85 4.26 -15.31 2.08
N GLU A 86 4.98 -16.03 1.22
CA GLU A 86 6.40 -15.79 0.96
C GLU A 86 6.60 -14.44 0.25
N LYS A 87 5.80 -14.18 -0.79
CA LYS A 87 5.81 -12.93 -1.53
C LYS A 87 5.01 -11.88 -0.78
N LYS A 88 5.69 -10.89 -0.19
CA LYS A 88 5.07 -9.84 0.63
C LYS A 88 4.48 -8.72 -0.24
N SER A 89 3.41 -8.13 0.27
CA SER A 89 2.86 -6.87 -0.27
C SER A 89 3.49 -5.68 0.44
N TYR A 90 3.58 -4.53 -0.24
CA TYR A 90 4.21 -3.34 0.31
C TYR A 90 3.26 -2.14 0.29
N GLN A 91 3.52 -1.19 1.16
CA GLN A 91 3.01 0.16 1.09
C GLN A 91 4.18 1.11 0.93
N ILE A 92 4.07 1.99 -0.07
CA ILE A 92 5.06 3.02 -0.36
C ILE A 92 4.43 4.41 -0.21
N LYS A 93 5.22 5.38 0.23
CA LYS A 93 4.81 6.77 0.35
C LYS A 93 5.86 7.65 -0.33
N LEU A 94 5.42 8.39 -1.32
CA LEU A 94 6.26 9.32 -2.09
C LEU A 94 6.53 10.59 -1.26
N ASP A 95 7.52 11.36 -1.63
CA ASP A 95 7.76 12.70 -1.09
C ASP A 95 6.69 13.70 -1.53
N GLY A 96 6.15 13.55 -2.75
CA GLY A 96 5.05 14.32 -3.32
C GLY A 96 3.92 13.43 -3.85
N LYS A 97 2.82 14.02 -4.30
CA LYS A 97 1.76 13.31 -5.00
C LYS A 97 2.15 13.05 -6.46
N SER A 98 2.02 11.83 -6.93
CA SER A 98 2.24 11.46 -8.32
C SER A 98 1.24 10.41 -8.78
N ASP A 99 1.01 10.37 -10.10
CA ASP A 99 0.24 9.34 -10.77
C ASP A 99 1.22 8.30 -11.33
N LEU A 100 1.31 7.15 -10.68
CA LEU A 100 2.28 6.10 -11.06
C LEU A 100 1.79 5.20 -12.20
N ILE A 101 0.50 5.25 -12.55
CA ILE A 101 -0.14 4.30 -13.47
C ILE A 101 -1.00 4.99 -14.55
N ALA A 102 -0.82 6.29 -14.74
CA ALA A 102 -1.58 7.09 -15.70
C ALA A 102 -3.11 6.97 -15.54
N CYS A 103 -3.58 6.88 -14.29
CA CYS A 103 -5.03 6.80 -13.98
C CYS A 103 -5.72 8.17 -13.92
N GLY A 104 -4.96 9.26 -14.04
CA GLY A 104 -5.45 10.63 -13.92
C GLY A 104 -5.46 11.17 -12.49
N GLU A 105 -5.14 10.35 -11.51
CA GLU A 105 -5.18 10.69 -10.08
C GLU A 105 -3.77 10.75 -9.48
N LYS A 106 -3.46 11.82 -8.76
CA LYS A 106 -2.18 11.99 -8.08
C LYS A 106 -2.34 11.76 -6.59
N VAL A 107 -1.76 10.68 -6.10
CA VAL A 107 -1.76 10.33 -4.68
C VAL A 107 -0.34 10.21 -4.13
N LYS A 108 -0.21 10.28 -2.81
CA LYS A 108 1.09 10.20 -2.13
C LYS A 108 1.41 8.77 -1.69
N THR A 109 0.38 7.98 -1.39
CA THR A 109 0.55 6.63 -0.84
C THR A 109 -0.03 5.59 -1.79
N TRP A 110 0.82 4.65 -2.17
CA TRP A 110 0.48 3.53 -3.05
C TRP A 110 0.69 2.20 -2.33
N THR A 111 -0.02 1.18 -2.80
CA THR A 111 0.14 -0.20 -2.34
C THR A 111 0.59 -1.07 -3.49
N LEU A 112 1.54 -1.96 -3.21
CA LEU A 112 2.01 -2.99 -4.12
C LEU A 112 1.48 -4.33 -3.61
N LEU A 113 0.46 -4.86 -4.26
CA LEU A 113 -0.24 -6.07 -3.86
C LEU A 113 0.40 -7.28 -4.53
N ALA A 114 0.90 -8.21 -3.74
CA ALA A 114 1.64 -9.37 -4.22
C ALA A 114 0.77 -10.43 -4.93
N GLY A 115 -0.55 -10.39 -4.69
CA GLY A 115 -1.48 -11.37 -5.26
C GLY A 115 -1.25 -12.81 -4.80
N SER A 116 -0.68 -13.01 -3.60
CA SER A 116 -0.20 -14.32 -3.13
C SER A 116 -1.27 -15.41 -3.05
N HIS A 117 -2.54 -15.05 -2.97
CA HIS A 117 -3.68 -15.98 -2.94
C HIS A 117 -4.46 -16.03 -4.27
N ASP A 118 -3.95 -15.37 -5.30
CA ASP A 118 -4.52 -15.37 -6.64
C ASP A 118 -3.43 -15.67 -7.68
N ALA A 119 -3.29 -16.93 -8.04
CA ALA A 119 -2.30 -17.37 -9.03
C ALA A 119 -2.49 -16.72 -10.40
N THR A 120 -3.66 -16.15 -10.69
CA THR A 120 -3.91 -15.44 -11.95
C THR A 120 -3.44 -14.00 -11.93
N LEU A 121 -3.27 -13.40 -10.75
CA LEU A 121 -3.03 -11.97 -10.51
C LEU A 121 -4.09 -11.05 -11.16
N MET A 122 -5.26 -11.58 -11.50
CA MET A 122 -6.27 -10.86 -12.29
C MET A 122 -7.47 -10.41 -11.45
N ARG A 123 -7.85 -11.18 -10.41
CA ARG A 123 -9.13 -10.99 -9.74
C ARG A 123 -9.30 -9.60 -9.15
N ASP A 124 -8.32 -9.12 -8.40
CA ASP A 124 -8.40 -7.80 -7.75
C ASP A 124 -8.56 -6.68 -8.79
N LYS A 125 -7.73 -6.70 -9.85
CA LYS A 125 -7.83 -5.70 -10.93
C LYS A 125 -9.15 -5.81 -11.69
N MET A 126 -9.56 -7.01 -12.08
CA MET A 126 -10.82 -7.22 -12.82
C MET A 126 -12.04 -6.71 -12.06
N PHE A 127 -12.14 -7.00 -10.76
CA PHE A 127 -13.26 -6.53 -9.96
C PHE A 127 -13.26 -5.01 -9.77
N LYS A 128 -12.09 -4.40 -9.62
CA LYS A 128 -12.00 -2.94 -9.56
C LYS A 128 -12.34 -2.28 -10.90
N ASP A 129 -11.86 -2.83 -12.01
CA ASP A 129 -12.20 -2.33 -13.35
C ASP A 129 -13.71 -2.49 -13.62
N LEU A 130 -14.29 -3.62 -13.24
CA LEU A 130 -15.73 -3.84 -13.31
C LEU A 130 -16.51 -2.83 -12.45
N ALA A 131 -16.09 -2.64 -11.21
CA ALA A 131 -16.71 -1.67 -10.31
C ALA A 131 -16.70 -0.26 -10.90
N LYS A 132 -15.57 0.16 -11.49
CA LYS A 132 -15.47 1.44 -12.21
C LYS A 132 -16.40 1.51 -13.40
N SER A 133 -16.48 0.45 -14.21
CA SER A 133 -17.36 0.39 -15.39
C SER A 133 -18.84 0.46 -15.01
N LEU A 134 -19.19 -0.01 -13.81
CA LEU A 134 -20.55 0.08 -13.25
C LEU A 134 -20.82 1.42 -12.54
N GLY A 135 -19.88 2.36 -12.55
CA GLY A 135 -20.02 3.67 -11.91
C GLY A 135 -19.99 3.62 -10.38
N MET A 136 -19.41 2.57 -9.78
CA MET A 136 -19.23 2.51 -8.32
C MET A 136 -18.28 3.61 -7.86
N PRO A 137 -18.71 4.50 -6.95
CA PRO A 137 -17.88 5.61 -6.50
C PRO A 137 -16.69 5.10 -5.69
N TYR A 138 -15.61 5.90 -5.68
CA TYR A 138 -14.42 5.69 -4.85
C TYR A 138 -13.67 4.37 -5.08
N THR A 139 -13.85 3.75 -6.24
CA THR A 139 -13.10 2.56 -6.61
C THR A 139 -11.65 2.93 -6.92
N ALA A 140 -10.70 2.39 -6.18
CA ALA A 140 -9.29 2.66 -6.36
C ALA A 140 -8.79 2.22 -7.75
N SER A 141 -7.95 3.03 -8.35
CA SER A 141 -7.25 2.68 -9.60
C SER A 141 -6.18 1.64 -9.36
N THR A 142 -6.03 0.74 -10.32
CA THR A 142 -5.03 -0.34 -10.26
C THR A 142 -4.41 -0.60 -11.61
N ASP A 143 -3.16 -1.04 -11.59
CA ASP A 143 -2.51 -1.61 -12.77
C ASP A 143 -1.47 -2.65 -12.37
N TRP A 144 -1.04 -3.48 -13.32
CA TRP A 144 0.07 -4.41 -13.12
C TRP A 144 1.41 -3.72 -13.30
N VAL A 145 2.37 -4.14 -12.50
CA VAL A 145 3.76 -3.66 -12.60
C VAL A 145 4.73 -4.80 -12.32
N ASP A 146 5.87 -4.77 -12.96
CA ASP A 146 7.02 -5.59 -12.58
C ASP A 146 7.82 -4.87 -11.50
N LEU A 147 8.03 -5.54 -10.37
CA LEU A 147 8.76 -4.97 -9.24
C LEU A 147 10.20 -5.46 -9.20
N TYR A 148 11.12 -4.52 -9.17
CA TYR A 148 12.53 -4.71 -8.85
C TYR A 148 12.81 -4.05 -7.51
N TYR A 149 13.40 -4.77 -6.57
CA TYR A 149 13.72 -4.25 -5.25
C TYR A 149 15.20 -4.55 -4.95
N ASP A 150 15.99 -3.49 -4.74
CA ASP A 150 17.44 -3.53 -4.56
C ASP A 150 18.13 -4.39 -5.64
N GLY A 151 17.78 -4.13 -6.90
CA GLY A 151 18.34 -4.80 -8.07
C GLY A 151 17.83 -6.22 -8.34
N VAL A 152 16.90 -6.73 -7.52
CA VAL A 152 16.36 -8.10 -7.68
C VAL A 152 14.91 -8.06 -8.14
N TYR A 153 14.60 -8.79 -9.21
CA TYR A 153 13.24 -8.95 -9.68
C TYR A 153 12.37 -9.72 -8.67
N ARG A 154 11.22 -9.17 -8.35
CA ARG A 154 10.27 -9.72 -7.35
C ARG A 154 8.98 -10.25 -7.95
N GLY A 155 8.87 -10.23 -9.26
CA GLY A 155 7.68 -10.63 -10.00
C GLY A 155 6.68 -9.50 -10.19
N THR A 156 5.55 -9.85 -10.77
CA THR A 156 4.48 -8.92 -11.07
C THR A 156 3.64 -8.63 -9.82
N TYR A 157 3.35 -7.36 -9.60
CA TYR A 157 2.49 -6.84 -8.53
C TYR A 157 1.31 -6.09 -9.13
N ILE A 158 0.25 -5.93 -8.35
CA ILE A 158 -0.80 -4.96 -8.64
C ILE A 158 -0.48 -3.70 -7.83
N VAL A 159 -0.19 -2.59 -8.51
CA VAL A 159 -0.11 -1.29 -7.87
C VAL A 159 -1.52 -0.71 -7.72
N SER A 160 -1.83 -0.17 -6.57
CA SER A 160 -3.15 0.39 -6.26
C SER A 160 -3.01 1.62 -5.39
N GLU A 161 -3.86 2.60 -5.60
CA GLU A 161 -4.04 3.66 -4.61
C GLU A 161 -4.40 3.07 -3.26
N LYS A 162 -3.88 3.66 -2.20
CA LYS A 162 -4.33 3.31 -0.85
C LYS A 162 -5.72 3.91 -0.61
N ASN A 163 -6.69 3.09 -0.22
CA ASN A 163 -7.99 3.59 0.24
C ASN A 163 -7.76 4.55 1.41
N SER A 164 -8.29 5.75 1.29
CA SER A 164 -8.18 6.79 2.33
C SER A 164 -9.27 7.83 2.13
N VAL A 165 -9.72 8.41 3.24
CA VAL A 165 -10.68 9.52 3.22
C VAL A 165 -9.95 10.79 2.82
N ASN A 166 -10.19 11.25 1.61
CA ASN A 166 -9.66 12.51 1.07
C ASN A 166 -10.37 12.86 -0.25
N LYS A 167 -10.06 14.04 -0.81
CA LYS A 167 -10.73 14.56 -2.04
C LYS A 167 -10.50 13.71 -3.29
N THR A 168 -9.41 12.98 -3.38
CA THR A 168 -9.04 12.12 -4.53
C THR A 168 -9.27 10.64 -4.28
N GLY A 169 -9.51 10.24 -3.04
CA GLY A 169 -9.89 8.89 -2.64
C GLY A 169 -11.38 8.82 -2.28
N VAL A 170 -11.69 8.28 -1.11
CA VAL A 170 -13.06 8.27 -0.58
C VAL A 170 -13.41 9.68 -0.11
N ASN A 171 -14.14 10.43 -0.94
CA ASN A 171 -14.45 11.84 -0.69
C ASN A 171 -15.71 11.99 0.18
N ILE A 172 -15.54 11.71 1.45
CA ILE A 172 -16.55 11.83 2.51
C ILE A 172 -15.98 12.66 3.66
N THR A 173 -16.82 12.99 4.64
CA THR A 173 -16.36 13.62 5.88
C THR A 173 -15.41 12.67 6.62
N ASP A 174 -14.24 13.17 7.00
CA ASP A 174 -13.26 12.42 7.78
C ASP A 174 -13.67 12.44 9.26
N MET A 175 -14.49 11.47 9.65
CA MET A 175 -15.05 11.37 10.99
C MET A 175 -13.96 11.05 12.02
N GLU A 176 -12.91 10.31 11.64
CA GLU A 176 -11.77 10.05 12.52
C GLU A 176 -11.13 11.37 12.97
N LYS A 177 -10.81 12.25 12.03
CA LYS A 177 -10.26 13.57 12.34
C LYS A 177 -11.23 14.48 13.09
N ALA A 178 -12.51 14.37 12.80
CA ALA A 178 -13.52 15.15 13.53
C ALA A 178 -13.57 14.74 15.01
N TYR A 179 -13.54 13.42 15.29
CA TYR A 179 -13.45 12.91 16.67
C TYR A 179 -12.13 13.26 17.35
N GLU A 180 -11.00 13.13 16.66
CA GLU A 180 -9.69 13.53 17.19
C GLU A 180 -9.65 15.02 17.57
N ALA A 181 -10.25 15.87 16.76
CA ALA A 181 -10.30 17.32 17.03
C ALA A 181 -11.11 17.66 18.28
N CYS A 182 -12.20 16.93 18.55
CA CYS A 182 -13.03 17.10 19.75
C CYS A 182 -12.44 16.43 21.00
N ASN A 183 -11.53 15.46 20.81
CA ASN A 183 -10.98 14.63 21.88
C ASN A 183 -9.44 14.61 21.82
N PRO A 184 -8.75 15.70 22.18
CA PRO A 184 -7.28 15.74 22.17
C PRO A 184 -6.70 14.63 23.05
N GLY A 185 -5.72 13.88 22.51
CA GLY A 185 -5.13 12.70 23.19
C GLY A 185 -5.96 11.41 23.08
N TYR A 186 -6.95 11.42 22.23
CA TYR A 186 -7.73 10.23 21.90
C TYR A 186 -6.81 9.07 21.42
N GLY A 187 -7.05 7.86 21.95
CA GLY A 187 -6.25 6.68 21.66
C GLY A 187 -5.15 6.39 22.69
N GLU A 188 -4.64 7.39 23.41
CA GLU A 188 -3.64 7.20 24.47
C GLU A 188 -4.25 7.09 25.88
N ASN A 189 -5.40 7.74 26.10
CA ASN A 189 -6.07 7.82 27.40
C ASN A 189 -7.58 7.51 27.35
N ALA A 190 -8.03 6.83 26.31
CA ALA A 190 -9.44 6.53 26.15
C ALA A 190 -9.92 5.48 27.15
N SER A 191 -10.96 5.80 27.91
CA SER A 191 -11.68 4.82 28.73
C SER A 191 -12.44 3.87 27.84
N THR A 192 -12.46 2.58 28.21
CA THR A 192 -13.19 1.56 27.46
C THR A 192 -14.23 0.87 28.35
N ALA A 193 -15.31 0.41 27.74
CA ALA A 193 -16.33 -0.40 28.39
C ALA A 193 -16.66 -1.62 27.52
N LEU A 194 -17.22 -2.63 28.14
CA LEU A 194 -17.71 -3.82 27.45
C LEU A 194 -19.23 -3.71 27.25
N ALA A 195 -19.70 -4.13 26.10
CA ALA A 195 -21.11 -4.32 25.80
C ALA A 195 -21.34 -5.64 25.09
N GLU A 196 -22.59 -6.09 25.07
CA GLU A 196 -23.00 -7.30 24.37
C GLU A 196 -23.94 -6.92 23.22
N ASN A 197 -23.71 -7.47 22.03
CA ASN A 197 -24.60 -7.28 20.91
C ASN A 197 -25.81 -8.23 21.00
N LYS A 198 -26.78 -8.04 20.11
CA LYS A 198 -28.03 -8.87 20.07
C LYS A 198 -27.80 -10.36 19.80
N TYR A 199 -26.59 -10.78 19.48
CA TYR A 199 -26.18 -12.16 19.22
C TYR A 199 -25.38 -12.77 20.39
N GLY A 200 -25.29 -12.08 21.55
CA GLY A 200 -24.56 -12.54 22.72
C GLY A 200 -23.04 -12.41 22.60
N GLN A 201 -22.55 -11.62 21.66
CA GLN A 201 -21.11 -11.39 21.48
C GLN A 201 -20.69 -10.15 22.26
N THR A 202 -19.71 -10.30 23.13
CA THR A 202 -19.09 -9.18 23.85
C THR A 202 -18.15 -8.40 22.92
N TYR A 203 -18.23 -7.08 22.97
CA TYR A 203 -17.31 -6.18 22.30
C TYR A 203 -16.88 -5.05 23.22
N GLN A 204 -15.68 -4.55 23.00
CA GLN A 204 -15.14 -3.40 23.71
C GLN A 204 -15.37 -2.13 22.87
N TYR A 205 -15.77 -1.07 23.52
CA TYR A 205 -15.94 0.25 22.88
C TYR A 205 -15.37 1.36 23.75
N THR A 206 -15.00 2.46 23.11
CA THR A 206 -14.46 3.62 23.79
C THR A 206 -15.59 4.47 24.37
N THR A 207 -15.42 4.95 25.58
CA THR A 207 -16.41 5.76 26.31
C THR A 207 -15.87 7.15 26.64
N GLY A 208 -16.76 8.05 26.97
CA GLY A 208 -16.41 9.40 27.43
C GLY A 208 -15.90 10.32 26.33
N LEU A 209 -16.17 9.96 25.07
CA LEU A 209 -15.84 10.82 23.93
C LEU A 209 -16.88 11.93 23.76
N THR A 210 -16.39 13.12 23.40
CA THR A 210 -17.23 14.22 22.92
C THR A 210 -17.52 13.99 21.44
N GLU A 211 -18.79 13.96 21.06
CA GLU A 211 -19.18 13.84 19.65
C GLU A 211 -18.92 15.13 18.88
N PRO A 212 -18.45 15.06 17.63
CA PRO A 212 -18.40 16.21 16.74
C PRO A 212 -19.77 16.81 16.52
N GLU A 213 -19.85 18.12 16.29
CA GLU A 213 -21.12 18.83 16.03
C GLU A 213 -21.88 18.26 14.82
N ASN A 214 -21.17 17.75 13.82
CA ASN A 214 -21.76 17.15 12.63
C ASN A 214 -21.24 15.72 12.44
N ILE A 215 -22.13 14.75 12.65
CA ILE A 215 -21.90 13.32 12.44
C ILE A 215 -22.69 12.76 11.23
N THR A 216 -23.27 13.63 10.40
CA THR A 216 -24.13 13.22 9.27
C THR A 216 -23.35 12.86 7.99
N GLY A 217 -22.03 12.98 7.98
CA GLY A 217 -21.18 12.66 6.84
C GLY A 217 -21.14 11.16 6.52
N GLY A 218 -20.64 10.79 5.34
CA GLY A 218 -20.45 9.39 4.95
C GLY A 218 -19.44 8.66 5.86
N TYR A 219 -19.56 7.33 5.92
CA TYR A 219 -18.70 6.49 6.74
C TYR A 219 -17.92 5.52 5.86
N LEU A 220 -16.61 5.40 6.11
CA LEU A 220 -15.79 4.33 5.58
C LEU A 220 -15.57 3.30 6.70
N LEU A 221 -16.20 2.13 6.55
CA LEU A 221 -16.11 1.06 7.53
C LEU A 221 -15.15 -0.01 7.05
N GLU A 222 -14.31 -0.51 7.95
CA GLU A 222 -13.43 -1.66 7.73
C GLU A 222 -13.93 -2.84 8.57
N LEU A 223 -14.28 -3.95 7.90
CA LEU A 223 -14.51 -5.22 8.57
C LEU A 223 -13.16 -5.91 8.75
N ASN A 224 -12.59 -5.84 9.93
CA ASN A 224 -11.25 -6.34 10.22
C ASN A 224 -11.31 -7.55 11.15
N GLY A 225 -11.18 -8.74 10.58
CA GLY A 225 -11.11 -10.00 11.29
C GLY A 225 -12.47 -10.62 11.66
N THR A 226 -12.40 -11.89 12.01
CA THR A 226 -13.58 -12.71 12.41
C THR A 226 -13.54 -13.13 13.87
N LYS A 227 -12.50 -12.76 14.61
CA LYS A 227 -12.37 -13.03 16.06
C LYS A 227 -12.34 -11.71 16.80
N LEU A 228 -13.34 -11.52 17.61
CA LEU A 228 -13.29 -10.60 18.74
C LEU A 228 -12.46 -11.33 19.81
N ASP A 229 -11.15 -11.16 19.77
CA ASP A 229 -10.32 -11.51 20.92
C ASP A 229 -10.18 -10.27 21.81
N ASP A 230 -9.69 -10.48 23.01
CA ASP A 230 -9.50 -9.42 24.01
C ASP A 230 -8.53 -8.30 23.53
N SER A 231 -7.90 -8.49 22.39
CA SER A 231 -6.97 -7.52 21.75
C SER A 231 -7.65 -6.67 20.67
N TYR A 232 -8.89 -6.98 20.29
CA TYR A 232 -9.64 -6.19 19.32
C TYR A 232 -10.20 -4.94 19.98
N ASN A 233 -9.52 -3.84 19.79
CA ASN A 233 -10.02 -2.52 20.12
C ASN A 233 -10.53 -1.88 18.81
N PRO A 234 -11.86 -1.86 18.57
CA PRO A 234 -12.41 -1.13 17.45
C PRO A 234 -12.06 0.35 17.66
N LYS A 235 -11.34 0.90 16.71
CA LYS A 235 -11.00 2.32 16.75
C LYS A 235 -12.19 3.18 16.33
N TYR A 236 -13.43 2.86 16.65
CA TYR A 236 -14.66 3.64 16.43
C TYR A 236 -15.89 2.73 16.26
#